data_009443b93941016caa56f95e3704f724
#
_entry.id   009443b93941016caa56f95e3704f724
#
_cell.length_a   1.000
_cell.length_b   1.000
_cell.length_c   1.000
_cell.angle_alpha   90.00
_cell.angle_beta   90.00
_cell.angle_gamma   90.00
#
_symmetry.space_group_name_H-M   'P 1'
#
loop_
_entity.id
_entity.type
_entity.pdbx_description
1 polymer ?
#
loop_
_entity_poly.entity_id
_entity_poly.type
_entity_poly.pdbx_seq_one_letter_code
_entity_poly.pdbx_strand_id
1 'polypeptide(L)'
;MEELTRELREFACERDWEQFHSPKNLAMALSVEAAEIVEHFQWLTQEESLKLSADKLDEVRDEIGDVLIYLTRLADRLGIDLLQAAMQKMEKNREKYPADAVRGSAVKR
;
A
#
# COMPACT_ATOMS: atom_id res chain seq x y z
N MET A 1 -2.90 -6.64 -11.72
CA MET A 1 -1.56 -6.51 -11.12
C MET A 1 -0.43 -6.81 -12.11
N GLU A 2 -0.59 -7.81 -12.94
CA GLU A 2 0.44 -8.13 -13.95
C GLU A 2 0.68 -6.98 -14.93
N GLU A 3 -0.39 -6.34 -15.39
CA GLU A 3 -0.28 -5.19 -16.28
C GLU A 3 0.43 -4.02 -15.60
N LEU A 4 0.04 -3.70 -14.37
CA LEU A 4 0.69 -2.62 -13.62
C LEU A 4 2.16 -2.93 -13.38
N THR A 5 2.49 -4.15 -13.02
CA THR A 5 3.88 -4.57 -12.81
C THR A 5 4.72 -4.37 -14.07
N ARG A 6 4.18 -4.79 -15.22
CA ARG A 6 4.87 -4.62 -16.50
C ARG A 6 5.08 -3.16 -16.84
N GLU A 7 4.03 -2.34 -16.72
CA GLU A 7 4.12 -0.92 -17.00
C GLU A 7 5.13 -0.21 -16.11
N LEU A 8 5.19 -0.58 -14.83
CA LEU A 8 6.16 0.01 -13.91
C LEU A 8 7.59 -0.41 -14.24
N ARG A 9 7.80 -1.64 -14.69
CA ARG A 9 9.13 -2.07 -15.16
C ARG A 9 9.58 -1.24 -16.36
N GLU A 10 8.69 -1.05 -17.33
CA GLU A 10 8.98 -0.25 -18.52
C GLU A 10 9.28 1.20 -18.15
N PHE A 11 8.46 1.76 -17.26
CA PHE A 11 8.63 3.14 -16.80
C PHE A 11 10.00 3.34 -16.14
N ALA A 12 10.41 2.43 -15.26
CA ALA A 12 11.69 2.51 -14.59
C ALA A 12 12.85 2.28 -15.55
N CYS A 13 12.70 1.33 -16.49
CA CYS A 13 13.71 1.03 -17.48
C CYS A 13 13.97 2.23 -18.41
N GLU A 14 12.92 2.86 -18.91
CA GLU A 14 13.03 4.03 -19.79
C GLU A 14 13.79 5.19 -19.16
N ARG A 15 13.76 5.29 -17.84
CA ARG A 15 14.38 6.38 -17.08
C ARG A 15 15.70 5.97 -16.42
N ASP A 16 16.12 4.75 -16.64
CA ASP A 16 17.31 4.17 -16.01
C ASP A 16 17.25 4.27 -14.47
N TRP A 17 16.05 4.04 -13.93
CA TRP A 17 15.82 4.13 -12.49
C TRP A 17 15.98 2.80 -11.76
N GLU A 18 16.11 1.70 -12.47
CA GLU A 18 16.26 0.39 -11.86
C GLU A 18 17.45 0.33 -10.91
N GLN A 19 18.51 1.05 -11.24
CA GLN A 19 19.69 1.14 -10.38
C GLN A 19 19.41 1.73 -8.99
N PHE A 20 18.31 2.51 -8.88
CA PHE A 20 17.90 3.14 -7.62
C PHE A 20 16.80 2.37 -6.89
N HIS A 21 16.22 1.36 -7.54
CA HIS A 21 15.07 0.61 -7.03
C HIS A 21 15.47 -0.68 -6.33
N SER A 22 16.43 -0.59 -5.40
CA SER A 22 16.70 -1.74 -4.52
C SER A 22 15.51 -1.95 -3.59
N PRO A 23 15.30 -3.16 -3.07
CA PRO A 23 14.23 -3.40 -2.08
C PRO A 23 14.32 -2.45 -0.89
N LYS A 24 15.52 -2.17 -0.40
CA LYS A 24 15.71 -1.21 0.69
C LYS A 24 15.19 0.18 0.34
N ASN A 25 15.61 0.70 -0.82
CA ASN A 25 15.19 2.04 -1.24
C ASN A 25 13.69 2.11 -1.51
N LEU A 26 13.13 1.07 -2.10
CA LEU A 26 11.69 1.00 -2.36
C LEU A 26 10.89 0.92 -1.05
N ALA A 27 11.35 0.17 -0.07
CA ALA A 27 10.70 0.10 1.24
C ALA A 27 10.73 1.47 1.94
N MET A 28 11.85 2.19 1.86
CA MET A 28 11.96 3.52 2.43
C MET A 28 11.05 4.52 1.72
N ALA A 29 11.00 4.48 0.39
CA ALA A 29 10.10 5.33 -0.39
C ALA A 29 8.63 5.03 -0.07
N LEU A 30 8.28 3.75 0.07
CA LEU A 30 6.94 3.33 0.46
C LEU A 30 6.53 3.92 1.80
N SER A 31 7.45 3.94 2.78
CA SER A 31 7.15 4.50 4.10
C SER A 31 6.86 6.00 4.04
N VAL A 32 7.56 6.72 3.18
CA VAL A 32 7.32 8.15 2.96
C VAL A 32 5.93 8.38 2.37
N GLU A 33 5.56 7.62 1.34
CA GLU A 33 4.25 7.76 0.70
C GLU A 33 3.12 7.38 1.67
N ALA A 34 3.32 6.35 2.49
CA ALA A 34 2.33 6.01 3.53
C ALA A 34 2.18 7.15 4.54
N ALA A 35 3.28 7.79 4.92
CA ALA A 35 3.24 8.95 5.83
C ALA A 35 2.50 10.13 5.21
N GLU A 36 2.59 10.33 3.90
CA GLU A 36 1.84 11.38 3.21
C GLU A 36 0.33 11.16 3.29
N ILE A 37 -0.13 9.91 3.27
CA ILE A 37 -1.54 9.60 3.54
C ILE A 37 -1.92 10.03 4.96
N VAL A 38 -1.08 9.71 5.94
CA VAL A 38 -1.31 10.11 7.34
C VAL A 38 -1.43 11.63 7.48
N GLU A 39 -0.61 12.39 6.75
CA GLU A 39 -0.66 13.85 6.78
C GLU A 39 -2.03 14.41 6.42
N HIS A 40 -2.76 13.73 5.52
CA HIS A 40 -4.12 14.17 5.14
C HIS A 40 -5.14 13.97 6.26
N PHE A 41 -4.90 13.06 7.20
CA PHE A 41 -5.86 12.66 8.22
C PHE A 41 -5.47 12.99 9.65
N GLN A 42 -4.18 13.22 9.91
CA GLN A 42 -3.67 13.29 11.28
C GLN A 42 -4.35 14.34 12.18
N TRP A 43 -4.86 15.42 11.59
CA TRP A 43 -5.52 16.50 12.34
C TRP A 43 -7.05 16.45 12.26
N LEU A 44 -7.60 15.44 11.61
CA LEU A 44 -9.04 15.26 11.46
C LEU A 44 -9.60 14.37 12.56
N THR A 45 -10.87 14.62 12.91
CA THR A 45 -11.63 13.66 13.71
C THR A 45 -12.01 12.45 12.83
N GLN A 46 -12.45 11.37 13.47
CA GLN A 46 -12.93 10.20 12.70
C GLN A 46 -14.10 10.57 11.79
N GLU A 47 -15.02 11.41 12.28
CA GLU A 47 -16.16 11.85 11.48
C GLU A 47 -15.72 12.69 10.28
N GLU A 48 -14.79 13.62 10.48
CA GLU A 48 -14.25 14.45 9.41
C GLU A 48 -13.56 13.61 8.34
N SER A 49 -12.86 12.54 8.74
CA SER A 49 -12.16 11.66 7.80
C SER A 49 -13.12 10.93 6.84
N LEU A 50 -14.40 10.79 7.22
CA LEU A 50 -15.42 10.15 6.40
C LEU A 50 -16.08 11.11 5.40
N LYS A 51 -15.81 12.41 5.51
CA LYS A 51 -16.50 13.46 4.74
C LYS A 51 -15.51 14.41 4.08
N LEU A 52 -14.55 13.86 3.35
CA LEU A 52 -13.55 14.66 2.65
C LEU A 52 -14.21 15.45 1.49
N SER A 53 -13.69 16.65 1.25
CA SER A 53 -14.07 17.41 0.05
C SER A 53 -13.59 16.66 -1.20
N ALA A 54 -14.14 17.00 -2.36
CA ALA A 54 -13.74 16.42 -3.63
C ALA A 54 -12.26 16.64 -3.90
N ASP A 55 -11.74 17.85 -3.64
CA ASP A 55 -10.32 18.17 -3.84
C ASP A 55 -9.42 17.36 -2.92
N LYS A 56 -9.79 17.23 -1.65
CA LYS A 56 -9.03 16.44 -0.69
C LYS A 56 -9.04 14.96 -1.05
N LEU A 57 -10.18 14.47 -1.52
CA LEU A 57 -10.30 13.08 -1.95
C LEU A 57 -9.38 12.78 -3.14
N ASP A 58 -9.25 13.73 -4.08
CA ASP A 58 -8.35 13.59 -5.22
C ASP A 58 -6.88 13.52 -4.76
N GLU A 59 -6.49 14.35 -3.79
CA GLU A 59 -5.14 14.31 -3.22
C GLU A 59 -4.86 12.97 -2.55
N VAL A 60 -5.80 12.47 -1.77
CA VAL A 60 -5.67 11.16 -1.10
C VAL A 60 -5.58 10.03 -2.14
N ARG A 61 -6.36 10.12 -3.21
CA ARG A 61 -6.33 9.13 -4.29
C ARG A 61 -4.94 9.04 -4.90
N ASP A 62 -4.30 10.16 -5.15
CA ASP A 62 -2.94 10.19 -5.69
C ASP A 62 -1.94 9.53 -4.74
N GLU A 63 -2.05 9.80 -3.44
CA GLU A 63 -1.17 9.20 -2.43
C GLU A 63 -1.37 7.68 -2.34
N ILE A 64 -2.62 7.22 -2.43
CA ILE A 64 -2.92 5.79 -2.46
C ILE A 64 -2.31 5.14 -3.70
N GLY A 65 -2.40 5.83 -4.84
CA GLY A 65 -1.76 5.38 -6.07
C GLY A 65 -0.26 5.22 -5.91
N ASP A 66 0.41 6.20 -5.31
CA ASP A 66 1.84 6.16 -5.07
C ASP A 66 2.24 5.00 -4.15
N VAL A 67 1.46 4.76 -3.09
CA VAL A 67 1.71 3.62 -2.19
C VAL A 67 1.64 2.31 -2.96
N LEU A 68 0.63 2.13 -3.80
CA LEU A 68 0.50 0.91 -4.60
C LEU A 68 1.65 0.76 -5.59
N ILE A 69 2.08 1.85 -6.21
CA ILE A 69 3.20 1.84 -7.15
C ILE A 69 4.48 1.33 -6.47
N TYR A 70 4.86 1.92 -5.34
CA TYR A 70 6.08 1.49 -4.64
C TYR A 70 5.96 0.08 -4.08
N LEU A 71 4.79 -0.28 -3.56
CA LEU A 71 4.56 -1.64 -3.06
C LEU A 71 4.68 -2.67 -4.19
N THR A 72 4.11 -2.36 -5.36
CA THR A 72 4.18 -3.24 -6.52
C THR A 72 5.62 -3.40 -7.00
N ARG A 73 6.39 -2.31 -7.06
CA ARG A 73 7.81 -2.37 -7.42
C ARG A 73 8.61 -3.18 -6.42
N LEU A 74 8.35 -3.01 -5.13
CA LEU A 74 9.04 -3.78 -4.09
C LEU A 74 8.76 -5.28 -4.25
N ALA A 75 7.50 -5.64 -4.39
CA ALA A 75 7.11 -7.05 -4.59
C ALA A 75 7.77 -7.62 -5.84
N ASP A 76 7.78 -6.86 -6.94
CA ASP A 76 8.40 -7.28 -8.18
C ASP A 76 9.90 -7.54 -8.03
N ARG A 77 10.61 -6.63 -7.36
CA ARG A 77 12.06 -6.79 -7.14
C ARG A 77 12.38 -7.99 -6.26
N LEU A 78 11.46 -8.42 -5.42
CA LEU A 78 11.63 -9.58 -4.54
C LEU A 78 11.05 -10.87 -5.15
N GLY A 79 10.48 -10.81 -6.34
CA GLY A 79 9.86 -11.97 -6.97
C GLY A 79 8.59 -12.43 -6.25
N ILE A 80 7.89 -11.53 -5.59
CA ILE A 80 6.66 -11.84 -4.85
C ILE A 80 5.45 -11.46 -5.69
N ASP A 81 4.50 -12.40 -5.82
CA ASP A 81 3.19 -12.12 -6.38
C ASP A 81 2.36 -11.42 -5.31
N LEU A 82 2.10 -10.13 -5.51
CA LEU A 82 1.47 -9.27 -4.51
C LEU A 82 0.07 -9.72 -4.13
N LEU A 83 -0.77 -10.06 -5.12
CA LEU A 83 -2.14 -10.50 -4.84
C LEU A 83 -2.15 -11.84 -4.12
N GLN A 84 -1.31 -12.78 -4.55
CA GLN A 84 -1.19 -14.08 -3.90
C GLN A 84 -0.73 -13.93 -2.46
N ALA A 85 0.27 -13.06 -2.22
CA ALA A 85 0.76 -12.80 -0.86
C ALA A 85 -0.37 -12.29 0.04
N ALA A 86 -1.20 -11.37 -0.48
CA ALA A 86 -2.33 -10.84 0.28
C ALA A 86 -3.37 -11.92 0.57
N MET A 87 -3.71 -12.75 -0.43
CA MET A 87 -4.69 -13.83 -0.25
C MET A 87 -4.22 -14.87 0.76
N GLN A 88 -2.95 -15.25 0.68
CA GLN A 88 -2.35 -16.19 1.64
C GLN A 88 -2.32 -15.61 3.06
N LYS A 89 -2.01 -14.33 3.17
CA LYS A 89 -2.01 -13.66 4.47
C LYS A 89 -3.41 -13.58 5.07
N MET A 90 -4.44 -13.39 4.25
CA MET A 90 -5.83 -13.41 4.71
C MET A 90 -6.19 -14.76 5.32
N GLU A 91 -5.75 -15.87 4.72
CA GLU A 91 -5.99 -17.19 5.30
C GLU A 91 -5.33 -17.34 6.67
N LYS A 92 -4.09 -16.89 6.80
CA LYS A 92 -3.40 -16.88 8.09
C LYS A 92 -4.14 -16.03 9.11
N ASN A 93 -4.69 -14.90 8.69
CA ASN A 93 -5.45 -14.01 9.56
C ASN A 93 -6.78 -14.64 10.00
N ARG A 94 -7.45 -15.41 9.13
CA ARG A 94 -8.66 -16.14 9.51
C ARG A 94 -8.39 -17.13 10.63
N GLU A 95 -7.26 -17.80 10.59
CA GLU A 95 -6.84 -18.73 11.65
C GLU A 95 -6.46 -17.98 12.92
N LYS A 96 -5.71 -16.87 12.81
CA LYS A 96 -5.26 -16.07 13.94
C LYS A 96 -6.38 -15.30 14.61
N TYR A 97 -7.36 -14.83 13.83
CA TYR A 97 -8.48 -14.01 14.27
C TYR A 97 -9.82 -14.68 13.88
N PRO A 98 -10.19 -15.83 14.51
CA PRO A 98 -11.49 -16.44 14.20
C PRO A 98 -12.63 -15.46 14.49
N ALA A 99 -13.61 -15.37 13.59
CA ALA A 99 -14.69 -14.40 13.70
C ALA A 99 -15.40 -14.48 15.06
N ASP A 100 -15.66 -15.68 15.54
CA ASP A 100 -16.38 -15.91 16.81
C ASP A 100 -15.56 -15.43 18.02
N ALA A 101 -14.23 -15.41 17.90
CA ALA A 101 -13.34 -15.03 19.02
C ALA A 101 -13.05 -13.53 19.06
N VAL A 102 -13.15 -12.81 17.92
CA VAL A 102 -12.67 -11.42 17.82
C VAL A 102 -13.76 -10.42 17.42
N ARG A 103 -14.98 -10.90 17.19
CA ARG A 103 -16.07 -10.00 16.75
C ARG A 103 -16.23 -8.82 17.70
N GLY A 104 -16.19 -7.62 17.15
CA GLY A 104 -16.31 -6.39 17.93
C GLY A 104 -15.07 -5.95 18.68
N SER A 105 -13.92 -6.64 18.50
CA SER A 105 -12.65 -6.29 19.13
C SER A 105 -11.58 -6.00 18.10
N ALA A 106 -10.86 -4.90 18.28
CA ALA A 106 -9.73 -4.53 17.42
C ALA A 106 -8.37 -4.95 18.04
N VAL A 107 -8.37 -5.66 19.14
CA VAL A 107 -7.14 -6.11 19.82
C VAL A 107 -6.47 -7.18 18.96
N LYS A 108 -5.20 -6.98 18.64
CA LYS A 108 -4.40 -7.97 17.89
C LYS A 108 -4.02 -9.15 18.76
N ARG A 109 -4.05 -10.32 18.16
CA ARG A 109 -3.76 -11.57 18.83
C ARG A 109 -2.37 -12.09 18.52
#